data_316c4bc23394f133b6236789b516c7b6
#
_entry.id   316c4bc23394f133b6236789b516c7b6
#
_cell.length_a   1.000
_cell.length_b   1.000
_cell.length_c   1.000
_cell.angle_alpha   90.00
_cell.angle_beta   90.00
_cell.angle_gamma   90.00
#
_symmetry.space_group_name_H-M   'P 1'
#
loop_
_entity.id
_entity.type
_entity.pdbx_description
1 polymer ?
#
loop_
_entity_poly.entity_id
_entity_poly.type
_entity_poly.pdbx_seq_one_letter_code
_entity_poly.pdbx_strand_id
1 'polypeptide(L)'
;MPAFYQRLHAINVATRSEASNSPVTIAASVSGSGDGSSGGIVAFNTQSEGQRPGLALLKNVSVGGSLYNEVVIGWASHEDAYPYHGWLIGYNAANIQQQLELLNTTPNGGLAGIWMAGGAPAV
;
A
#
# COMPACT_ATOMS: atom_id res chain seq x y z
N MET A 1 15.00 8.06 -17.85
CA MET A 1 14.16 8.65 -16.80
C MET A 1 14.50 8.02 -15.46
N PRO A 2 14.57 8.78 -14.38
CA PRO A 2 14.73 8.18 -13.06
C PRO A 2 13.53 7.27 -12.76
N ALA A 3 13.80 6.07 -12.21
CA ALA A 3 12.76 5.18 -11.74
C ALA A 3 12.39 5.54 -10.28
N PHE A 4 11.10 5.61 -9.99
CA PHE A 4 10.58 5.85 -8.64
C PHE A 4 10.21 4.53 -8.00
N TYR A 5 10.59 4.36 -6.74
CA TYR A 5 10.26 3.17 -5.96
C TYR A 5 9.75 3.57 -4.59
N GLN A 6 8.73 2.88 -4.13
CA GLN A 6 8.32 2.90 -2.72
C GLN A 6 8.56 1.51 -2.15
N ARG A 7 9.06 1.44 -0.91
CA ARG A 7 9.40 0.18 -0.26
C ARG A 7 8.89 0.15 1.17
N LEU A 8 8.41 -1.03 1.57
CA LEU A 8 8.16 -1.34 2.97
C LEU A 8 9.40 -2.04 3.54
N HIS A 9 9.89 -1.54 4.65
CA HIS A 9 11.03 -2.09 5.38
C HIS A 9 10.58 -2.64 6.73
N ALA A 10 11.09 -3.80 7.09
CA ALA A 10 11.00 -4.37 8.44
C ALA A 10 12.39 -4.37 9.07
N ILE A 11 12.58 -3.54 10.07
CA ILE A 11 13.88 -3.36 10.73
C ILE A 11 13.87 -3.99 12.12
N ASN A 12 14.83 -4.86 12.37
CA ASN A 12 15.10 -5.37 13.71
C ASN A 12 15.75 -4.25 14.55
N VAL A 13 15.03 -3.74 15.53
CA VAL A 13 15.47 -2.59 16.32
C VAL A 13 16.68 -2.91 17.23
N ALA A 14 16.86 -4.18 17.62
CA ALA A 14 17.98 -4.59 18.45
C ALA A 14 19.29 -4.67 17.65
N THR A 15 19.25 -5.19 16.44
CA THR A 15 20.40 -5.33 15.54
C THR A 15 20.57 -4.17 14.57
N ARG A 16 19.55 -3.32 14.41
CA ARG A 16 19.48 -2.21 13.45
C ARG A 16 19.69 -2.64 12.00
N SER A 17 19.27 -3.86 11.67
CA SER A 17 19.39 -4.44 10.34
C SER A 17 18.04 -4.82 9.76
N GLU A 18 17.98 -4.96 8.46
CA GLU A 18 16.79 -5.49 7.79
C GLU A 18 16.46 -6.87 8.33
N ALA A 19 15.17 -7.12 8.57
CA ALA A 19 14.68 -8.47 8.83
C ALA A 19 14.81 -9.32 7.55
N SER A 20 14.77 -10.63 7.68
CA SER A 20 14.66 -11.52 6.54
C SER A 20 13.38 -11.17 5.73
N ASN A 21 13.43 -11.25 4.42
CA ASN A 21 12.33 -10.87 3.51
C ASN A 21 12.01 -9.36 3.46
N SER A 22 12.92 -8.51 3.89
CA SER A 22 12.83 -7.05 3.81
C SER A 22 14.01 -6.49 2.98
N PRO A 23 13.79 -5.40 2.22
CA PRO A 23 12.54 -4.72 1.98
C PRO A 23 11.66 -5.39 0.91
N VAL A 24 10.38 -4.97 0.81
CA VAL A 24 9.51 -5.28 -0.31
C VAL A 24 9.21 -4.01 -1.12
N THR A 25 9.28 -4.09 -2.44
CA THR A 25 8.86 -3.00 -3.31
C THR A 25 7.33 -3.00 -3.43
N ILE A 26 6.72 -1.85 -3.17
CA ILE A 26 5.28 -1.66 -3.29
C ILE A 26 4.89 -1.74 -4.77
N ALA A 27 4.01 -2.67 -5.09
CA ALA A 27 3.41 -2.83 -6.40
C ALA A 27 2.00 -3.40 -6.25
N ALA A 28 1.06 -2.88 -7.00
CA ALA A 28 -0.33 -3.31 -6.96
C ALA A 28 -1.03 -2.97 -8.27
N SER A 29 -2.07 -3.71 -8.60
CA SER A 29 -2.97 -3.39 -9.70
C SER A 29 -4.35 -3.99 -9.46
N VAL A 30 -5.36 -3.33 -9.96
CA VAL A 30 -6.75 -3.81 -9.92
C VAL A 30 -7.38 -3.67 -11.31
N SER A 31 -8.38 -4.48 -11.59
CA SER A 31 -9.21 -4.29 -12.77
C SER A 31 -10.03 -3.00 -12.64
N GLY A 32 -10.08 -2.20 -13.67
CA GLY A 32 -10.83 -0.96 -13.67
C GLY A 32 -10.55 -0.08 -14.89
N SER A 33 -11.42 0.90 -15.07
CA SER A 33 -11.34 1.91 -16.13
C SER A 33 -11.04 3.32 -15.59
N GLY A 34 -10.56 3.39 -14.35
CA GLY A 34 -10.28 4.65 -13.67
C GLY A 34 -9.16 5.46 -14.31
N ASP A 35 -8.89 6.61 -13.76
CA ASP A 35 -7.90 7.56 -14.27
C ASP A 35 -6.51 6.93 -14.35
N GLY A 36 -5.82 7.13 -15.47
CA GLY A 36 -4.51 6.52 -15.70
C GLY A 36 -4.54 5.02 -16.00
N SER A 37 -5.72 4.40 -16.14
CA SER A 37 -5.85 2.99 -16.50
C SER A 37 -5.31 2.70 -17.90
N SER A 38 -4.81 1.50 -18.09
CA SER A 38 -4.39 0.98 -19.39
C SER A 38 -4.84 -0.47 -19.56
N GLY A 39 -5.49 -0.79 -20.67
CA GLY A 39 -5.98 -2.14 -20.95
C GLY A 39 -6.96 -2.69 -19.90
N GLY A 40 -7.75 -1.83 -19.25
CA GLY A 40 -8.70 -2.24 -18.20
C GLY A 40 -8.04 -2.51 -16.83
N ILE A 41 -6.83 -2.03 -16.62
CA ILE A 41 -6.06 -2.17 -15.37
C ILE A 41 -5.68 -0.80 -14.85
N VAL A 42 -5.94 -0.55 -13.57
CA VAL A 42 -5.41 0.57 -12.78
C VAL A 42 -4.21 0.04 -12.00
N ALA A 43 -3.03 0.56 -12.28
CA ALA A 43 -1.79 0.18 -11.60
C ALA A 43 -1.39 1.24 -10.57
N PHE A 44 -0.79 0.78 -9.47
CA PHE A 44 -0.19 1.66 -8.47
C PHE A 44 0.95 2.48 -9.10
N ASN A 45 0.83 3.80 -9.06
CA ASN A 45 1.82 4.70 -9.62
C ASN A 45 2.72 5.24 -8.50
N THR A 46 3.94 4.73 -8.42
CA THR A 46 4.91 5.10 -7.37
C THR A 46 5.31 6.58 -7.37
N GLN A 47 5.04 7.30 -8.46
CA GLN A 47 5.36 8.72 -8.56
C GLN A 47 4.20 9.61 -8.07
N SER A 48 2.95 9.24 -8.34
CA SER A 48 1.79 10.05 -7.97
C SER A 48 1.17 9.67 -6.63
N GLU A 49 1.25 8.39 -6.25
CA GLU A 49 0.68 7.90 -4.98
C GLU A 49 1.58 8.27 -3.80
N GLY A 50 1.10 9.12 -2.89
CA GLY A 50 1.83 9.55 -1.72
C GLY A 50 1.39 8.80 -0.46
N GLN A 51 2.31 8.15 0.24
CA GLN A 51 2.02 7.53 1.52
C GLN A 51 1.96 8.61 2.61
N ARG A 52 0.75 8.98 3.04
CA ARG A 52 0.46 10.03 4.02
C ARG A 52 0.06 9.47 5.39
N PRO A 53 -0.80 8.41 5.48
CA PRO A 53 -1.20 7.84 6.75
C PRO A 53 -0.05 7.14 7.48
N GLY A 54 -0.16 7.02 8.80
CA GLY A 54 0.64 6.08 9.56
C GLY A 54 0.30 4.62 9.19
N LEU A 55 1.18 3.69 9.51
CA LEU A 55 0.92 2.27 9.35
C LEU A 55 0.09 1.74 10.53
N ALA A 56 -0.82 0.81 10.26
CA ALA A 56 -1.56 0.10 11.29
C ALA A 56 -1.15 -1.38 11.34
N LEU A 57 -1.08 -1.93 12.54
CA LEU A 57 -0.86 -3.36 12.75
C LEU A 57 -2.15 -3.99 13.27
N LEU A 58 -2.76 -4.82 12.44
CA LEU A 58 -3.91 -5.63 12.78
C LEU A 58 -3.44 -7.01 13.25
N LYS A 59 -4.07 -7.52 14.30
CA LYS A 59 -3.75 -8.84 14.83
C LYS A 59 -4.87 -9.84 14.54
N ASN A 60 -4.46 -11.07 14.22
CA ASN A 60 -5.38 -12.19 13.99
C ASN A 60 -6.43 -11.93 12.92
N VAL A 61 -6.04 -11.29 11.82
CA VAL A 61 -6.91 -11.07 10.66
C VAL A 61 -7.06 -12.38 9.90
N SER A 62 -8.30 -12.74 9.58
CA SER A 62 -8.59 -13.94 8.78
C SER A 62 -8.59 -13.60 7.30
N VAL A 63 -7.63 -14.16 6.57
CA VAL A 63 -7.52 -14.01 5.12
C VAL A 63 -7.44 -15.41 4.49
N GLY A 64 -8.39 -15.73 3.63
CA GLY A 64 -8.44 -17.05 2.97
C GLY A 64 -8.52 -18.24 3.93
N GLY A 65 -9.09 -18.06 5.12
CA GLY A 65 -9.21 -19.09 6.15
C GLY A 65 -7.98 -19.27 7.04
N SER A 66 -6.94 -18.49 6.84
CA SER A 66 -5.75 -18.45 7.71
C SER A 66 -5.70 -17.15 8.51
N LEU A 67 -5.10 -17.18 9.70
CA LEU A 67 -4.94 -16.02 10.56
C LEU A 67 -3.55 -15.40 10.37
N TYR A 68 -3.50 -14.09 10.22
CA TYR A 68 -2.28 -13.30 10.05
C TYR A 68 -2.26 -12.10 11.00
N ASN A 69 -1.07 -11.65 11.36
CA ASN A 69 -0.87 -10.27 11.76
C ASN A 69 -0.55 -9.48 10.50
N GLU A 70 -1.24 -8.39 10.27
CA GLU A 70 -1.21 -7.65 9.02
C GLU A 70 -0.75 -6.21 9.23
N VAL A 71 0.23 -5.76 8.45
CA VAL A 71 0.59 -4.35 8.37
C VAL A 71 -0.20 -3.72 7.23
N VAL A 72 -1.05 -2.76 7.56
CA VAL A 72 -1.90 -2.05 6.61
C VAL A 72 -1.35 -0.67 6.34
N ILE A 73 -1.26 -0.31 5.07
CA ILE A 73 -0.72 0.95 4.59
C ILE A 73 -1.75 1.61 3.68
N GLY A 74 -1.99 2.91 3.89
CA GLY A 74 -2.86 3.73 3.04
C GLY A 74 -2.05 4.71 2.19
N TRP A 75 -2.57 5.05 1.03
CA TRP A 75 -1.98 6.05 0.15
C TRP A 75 -2.99 7.13 -0.26
N ALA A 76 -2.47 8.31 -0.44
CA ALA A 76 -3.12 9.46 -1.04
C ALA A 76 -2.35 9.88 -2.30
N SER A 77 -1.89 11.11 -2.34
CA SER A 77 -1.14 11.67 -3.48
C SER A 77 0.04 12.50 -3.02
N HIS A 78 1.00 12.68 -3.90
CA HIS A 78 1.99 13.73 -3.83
C HIS A 78 1.39 15.04 -4.34
N GLU A 79 1.14 15.99 -3.44
CA GLU A 79 0.67 17.35 -3.78
C GLU A 79 -0.62 17.38 -4.63
N ASP A 80 -1.51 16.40 -4.44
CA ASP A 80 -2.75 16.26 -5.23
C ASP A 80 -2.49 16.13 -6.75
N ALA A 81 -1.34 15.57 -7.11
CA ALA A 81 -0.92 15.42 -8.50
C ALA A 81 -1.70 14.30 -9.21
N TYR A 82 -2.56 14.70 -10.13
CA TYR A 82 -3.41 13.82 -10.93
C TYR A 82 -2.63 13.13 -12.08
N PRO A 83 -2.93 11.88 -12.48
CA PRO A 83 -3.92 10.98 -11.87
C PRO A 83 -3.38 10.26 -10.63
N TYR A 84 -4.23 10.07 -9.63
CA TYR A 84 -3.95 9.24 -8.46
C TYR A 84 -5.22 8.57 -7.92
N HIS A 85 -5.03 7.57 -7.07
CA HIS A 85 -6.11 6.86 -6.38
C HIS A 85 -5.78 6.70 -4.90
N GLY A 86 -6.79 6.48 -4.08
CA GLY A 86 -6.58 5.95 -2.75
C GLY A 86 -6.30 4.45 -2.83
N TRP A 87 -5.27 4.00 -2.15
CA TRP A 87 -4.93 2.59 -2.01
C TRP A 87 -4.88 2.20 -0.55
N LEU A 88 -5.31 0.99 -0.26
CA LEU A 88 -5.07 0.33 1.01
C LEU A 88 -4.48 -1.04 0.71
N ILE A 89 -3.30 -1.31 1.24
CA ILE A 89 -2.58 -2.55 0.96
C ILE A 89 -2.13 -3.15 2.29
N GLY A 90 -2.46 -4.43 2.48
CA GLY A 90 -2.09 -5.21 3.64
C GLY A 90 -0.98 -6.21 3.33
N TYR A 91 -0.01 -6.33 4.24
CA TYR A 91 1.11 -7.25 4.15
C TYR A 91 1.21 -8.12 5.40
N ASN A 92 1.55 -9.39 5.23
CA ASN A 92 1.82 -10.28 6.36
C ASN A 92 3.00 -9.75 7.19
N ALA A 93 2.76 -9.40 8.45
CA ALA A 93 3.79 -8.86 9.34
C ALA A 93 4.94 -9.84 9.62
N ALA A 94 4.72 -11.16 9.48
CA ALA A 94 5.75 -12.17 9.62
C ALA A 94 6.57 -12.37 8.33
N ASN A 95 6.03 -11.97 7.18
CA ASN A 95 6.70 -12.04 5.88
C ASN A 95 6.15 -10.96 4.94
N ILE A 96 6.76 -9.80 4.94
CA ILE A 96 6.30 -8.64 4.17
C ILE A 96 6.38 -8.83 2.65
N GLN A 97 6.96 -9.90 2.13
CA GLN A 97 6.85 -10.26 0.71
C GLN A 97 5.45 -10.78 0.33
N GLN A 98 4.65 -11.16 1.33
CA GLN A 98 3.29 -11.65 1.12
C GLN A 98 2.29 -10.48 1.27
N GLN A 99 1.76 -10.01 0.16
CA GLN A 99 0.60 -9.11 0.13
C GLN A 99 -0.66 -9.93 0.43
N LEU A 100 -1.43 -9.52 1.43
CA LEU A 100 -2.63 -10.21 1.90
C LEU A 100 -3.89 -9.59 1.31
N GLU A 101 -4.01 -8.29 1.39
CA GLU A 101 -5.19 -7.55 0.96
C GLU A 101 -4.83 -6.36 0.09
N LEU A 102 -5.75 -5.99 -0.79
CA LEU A 102 -5.59 -4.91 -1.75
C LEU A 102 -6.94 -4.25 -2.02
N LEU A 103 -7.00 -2.95 -1.78
CA LEU A 103 -8.14 -2.12 -2.12
C LEU A 103 -7.67 -0.89 -2.88
N ASN A 104 -8.30 -0.62 -4.02
CA ASN A 104 -8.29 0.69 -4.68
C ASN A 104 -9.64 1.36 -4.44
N THR A 105 -9.65 2.61 -3.98
CA THR A 105 -10.89 3.31 -3.61
C THR A 105 -11.73 3.72 -4.81
N THR A 106 -11.13 3.90 -5.97
CA THR A 106 -11.76 4.41 -7.19
C THR A 106 -11.31 3.67 -8.46
N PRO A 107 -11.51 2.33 -8.56
CA PRO A 107 -11.00 1.57 -9.71
C PRO A 107 -11.63 1.97 -11.05
N ASN A 108 -12.80 2.61 -11.04
CA ASN A 108 -13.50 3.12 -12.23
C ASN A 108 -13.68 4.66 -12.21
N GLY A 109 -12.90 5.34 -11.40
CA GLY A 109 -12.89 6.79 -11.27
C GLY A 109 -11.48 7.29 -11.00
N GLY A 110 -11.35 8.30 -10.16
CA GLY A 110 -10.06 8.87 -9.78
C GLY A 110 -10.12 9.55 -8.43
N LEU A 111 -8.98 10.03 -7.96
CA LEU A 111 -8.83 10.73 -6.68
C LEU A 111 -9.11 9.82 -5.47
N ALA A 112 -9.87 10.32 -4.47
CA ALA A 112 -10.26 9.59 -3.26
C ALA A 112 -9.09 9.02 -2.45
N GLY A 113 -7.99 9.78 -2.36
CA GLY A 113 -6.83 9.43 -1.56
C GLY A 113 -7.13 9.31 -0.06
N ILE A 114 -6.41 8.43 0.62
CA ILE A 114 -6.48 8.24 2.06
C ILE A 114 -5.42 9.16 2.71
N TRP A 115 -5.83 10.34 3.12
CA TRP A 115 -4.91 11.40 3.53
C TRP A 115 -4.44 11.29 4.98
N MET A 116 -5.28 11.11 5.92
CA MET A 116 -5.11 10.90 7.37
C MET A 116 -3.91 11.56 8.07
N ALA A 117 -3.16 12.42 7.42
CA ALA A 117 -2.14 13.35 7.93
C ALA A 117 -1.32 12.83 9.14
N GLY A 118 -0.72 11.66 9.05
CA GLY A 118 0.06 11.02 10.11
C GLY A 118 -0.73 10.16 11.09
N GLY A 119 -2.08 10.21 11.06
CA GLY A 119 -2.91 9.20 11.70
C GLY A 119 -2.87 7.88 10.94
N ALA A 120 -2.99 6.75 11.65
CA ALA A 120 -3.18 5.44 11.02
C ALA A 120 -4.67 5.13 10.86
N PRO A 121 -5.05 4.17 9.98
CA PRO A 121 -6.38 3.61 9.97
C PRO A 121 -6.77 3.11 11.37
N ALA A 122 -8.02 3.33 11.78
CA ALA A 122 -8.54 2.79 13.03
C ALA A 122 -8.73 1.26 12.91
N VAL A 123 -8.41 0.55 13.94
CA VAL A 123 -8.50 -0.92 14.02
C VAL A 123 -9.17 -1.36 15.30
#